data_4d905ec7cff1f194817f1471eb621ba2
#
_entry.id   4d905ec7cff1f194817f1471eb621ba2
#
_cell.length_a   1.000
_cell.length_b   1.000
_cell.length_c   1.000
_cell.angle_alpha   90.00
_cell.angle_beta   90.00
_cell.angle_gamma   90.00
#
_symmetry.space_group_name_H-M   'P 1'
#
loop_
_entity.id
_entity.type
_entity.pdbx_description
1 polymer ?
#
loop_
_entity_poly.entity_id
_entity_poly.type
_entity_poly.pdbx_seq_one_letter_code
_entity_poly.pdbx_strand_id
1 'polypeptide(L)'
;MGLGNMTSYAYTPSDVYWGQLAGCLEAINCGTTLVLDHSHVVYTPEHANAAISATTDSGIRSIFAYSVPMRMTLWNQTECVPTDDLLPDWAMSQLGDLIEQHNGKRNENATVEIGLGFDLWFLPKDMVLGLLNDLGSKGLRIVTTHVGRNALQGFQSMIQLFSSYDLLRPPFPPSEMYTETGDAKQPFLLLSHCNGVEEKDLSLVASTGTPISSTPDTEAQMGMGWPVGLHGILRDRNQNRAQTQQQPTNTSLGVDCHSNNPSSIVLQARSLLQLARLENNNRITPRDGGQLNFPRANVLGSSEEAYNLMTIRGARCLGLESVVGSISPGKKADMVVFDAANSVGMLAAAEHDPVTAIVRFSEAADIDAVIVNGVFRKRHGKIVDIEVSGTLGDERHKTTTMPWSAIAGEVRKSRKDIQSRIDGFSVERGRDVLMNMFHVDESKLVDAT
;
A
#
# COMPACT_ATOMS: atom_id res chain seq x y z
N MET A 1 8.31 9.45 9.29
CA MET A 1 8.33 8.80 7.97
C MET A 1 9.36 9.38 7.02
N GLY A 2 9.35 10.67 6.68
CA GLY A 2 10.31 11.24 5.74
C GLY A 2 11.78 10.94 6.06
N LEU A 3 12.21 11.09 7.32
CA LEU A 3 13.56 10.71 7.75
C LEU A 3 13.80 9.20 7.58
N GLY A 4 12.79 8.35 7.81
CA GLY A 4 12.88 6.91 7.60
C GLY A 4 13.18 6.56 6.14
N ASN A 5 12.52 7.23 5.18
CA ASN A 5 12.79 7.03 3.76
C ASN A 5 14.20 7.51 3.37
N MET A 6 14.69 8.61 3.95
CA MET A 6 16.06 9.08 3.72
C MET A 6 17.11 8.12 4.27
N THR A 7 16.86 7.43 5.39
CA THR A 7 17.81 6.47 5.97
C THR A 7 18.06 5.26 5.09
N SER A 8 17.24 5.02 4.06
CA SER A 8 17.51 4.01 3.03
C SER A 8 18.83 4.25 2.27
N TYR A 9 19.42 5.46 2.36
CA TYR A 9 20.81 5.74 2.00
C TYR A 9 21.83 4.80 2.66
N ALA A 10 21.52 4.32 3.89
CA ALA A 10 22.37 3.37 4.61
C ALA A 10 22.19 1.91 4.19
N TYR A 11 21.19 1.60 3.38
CA TYR A 11 20.85 0.22 3.05
C TYR A 11 21.71 -0.31 1.91
N THR A 12 22.14 -1.56 2.05
CA THR A 12 22.74 -2.33 0.96
C THR A 12 21.65 -3.14 0.26
N PRO A 13 21.88 -3.64 -0.97
CA PRO A 13 20.95 -4.56 -1.61
C PRO A 13 20.61 -5.79 -0.77
N SER A 14 21.55 -6.31 0.02
CA SER A 14 21.31 -7.41 0.98
C SER A 14 20.34 -7.00 2.08
N ASP A 15 20.47 -5.77 2.64
CA ASP A 15 19.54 -5.26 3.65
C ASP A 15 18.12 -5.13 3.09
N VAL A 16 18.00 -4.64 1.85
CA VAL A 16 16.73 -4.54 1.15
C VAL A 16 16.11 -5.92 0.93
N TYR A 17 16.89 -6.90 0.49
CA TYR A 17 16.40 -8.27 0.30
C TYR A 17 15.79 -8.85 1.59
N TRP A 18 16.54 -8.83 2.69
CA TRP A 18 16.07 -9.42 3.95
C TRP A 18 14.92 -8.64 4.57
N GLY A 19 14.94 -7.30 4.47
CA GLY A 19 13.86 -6.44 4.94
C GLY A 19 12.57 -6.66 4.16
N GLN A 20 12.65 -6.69 2.83
CA GLN A 20 11.51 -6.94 1.93
C GLN A 20 10.92 -8.34 2.14
N LEU A 21 11.79 -9.37 2.22
CA LEU A 21 11.34 -10.73 2.48
C LEU A 21 10.58 -10.82 3.80
N ALA A 22 11.13 -10.24 4.87
CA ALA A 22 10.48 -10.24 6.17
C ALA A 22 9.14 -9.54 6.16
N GLY A 23 9.03 -8.37 5.50
CA GLY A 23 7.78 -7.63 5.34
C GLY A 23 6.72 -8.40 4.58
N CYS A 24 7.09 -9.05 3.47
CA CYS A 24 6.19 -9.92 2.71
C CYS A 24 5.72 -11.12 3.55
N LEU A 25 6.61 -11.75 4.32
CA LEU A 25 6.25 -12.88 5.19
C LEU A 25 5.37 -12.45 6.37
N GLU A 26 5.55 -11.25 6.92
CA GLU A 26 4.65 -10.67 7.91
C GLU A 26 3.24 -10.46 7.32
N ALA A 27 3.14 -9.89 6.11
CA ALA A 27 1.88 -9.70 5.41
C ALA A 27 1.16 -11.04 5.20
N ILE A 28 1.87 -12.07 4.72
CA ILE A 28 1.33 -13.43 4.56
C ILE A 28 0.88 -14.00 5.91
N ASN A 29 1.70 -13.86 6.96
CA ASN A 29 1.35 -14.36 8.30
C ASN A 29 0.06 -13.75 8.83
N CYS A 30 -0.21 -12.51 8.47
CA CYS A 30 -1.42 -11.77 8.83
C CYS A 30 -2.60 -11.94 7.82
N GLY A 31 -2.48 -12.84 6.84
CA GLY A 31 -3.54 -13.19 5.90
C GLY A 31 -3.61 -12.34 4.64
N THR A 32 -2.63 -11.49 4.37
CA THR A 32 -2.57 -10.73 3.12
C THR A 32 -2.04 -11.60 2.00
N THR A 33 -2.79 -11.73 0.89
CA THR A 33 -2.41 -12.54 -0.28
C THR A 33 -1.95 -11.68 -1.46
N LEU A 34 -2.40 -10.43 -1.54
CA LEU A 34 -2.08 -9.47 -2.59
C LEU A 34 -1.71 -8.13 -1.98
N VAL A 35 -0.62 -7.53 -2.45
CA VAL A 35 -0.17 -6.20 -2.06
C VAL A 35 0.20 -5.36 -3.28
N LEU A 36 -0.18 -4.07 -3.28
CA LEU A 36 0.47 -3.04 -4.08
C LEU A 36 1.54 -2.43 -3.19
N ASP A 37 2.80 -2.61 -3.55
CA ASP A 37 3.97 -2.15 -2.80
C ASP A 37 4.56 -0.89 -3.44
N HIS A 38 4.30 0.29 -2.86
CA HIS A 38 4.96 1.53 -3.26
C HIS A 38 6.38 1.54 -2.68
N SER A 39 7.32 0.95 -3.42
CA SER A 39 8.65 0.60 -2.94
C SER A 39 9.63 1.78 -2.96
N HIS A 40 9.88 2.40 -1.80
CA HIS A 40 10.77 3.56 -1.64
C HIS A 40 12.27 3.20 -1.51
N VAL A 41 12.71 2.04 -1.99
CA VAL A 41 14.07 1.53 -1.69
C VAL A 41 14.98 1.44 -2.92
N VAL A 42 14.59 1.99 -4.05
CA VAL A 42 15.35 1.89 -5.31
C VAL A 42 16.46 2.93 -5.36
N TYR A 43 17.55 2.70 -4.64
CA TYR A 43 18.73 3.56 -4.64
C TYR A 43 19.69 3.29 -5.79
N THR A 44 19.80 2.03 -6.19
CA THR A 44 20.57 1.56 -7.36
C THR A 44 19.80 0.42 -8.04
N PRO A 45 20.19 -0.01 -9.25
CA PRO A 45 19.59 -1.17 -9.91
C PRO A 45 19.56 -2.44 -9.05
N GLU A 46 20.62 -2.66 -8.26
CA GLU A 46 20.74 -3.85 -7.40
C GLU A 46 19.72 -3.84 -6.25
N HIS A 47 19.35 -2.66 -5.73
CA HIS A 47 18.31 -2.54 -4.70
C HIS A 47 16.95 -2.97 -5.25
N ALA A 48 16.57 -2.52 -6.46
CA ALA A 48 15.33 -2.94 -7.10
C ALA A 48 15.30 -4.45 -7.33
N ASN A 49 16.39 -5.00 -7.90
CA ASN A 49 16.51 -6.43 -8.14
C ASN A 49 16.39 -7.24 -6.84
N ALA A 50 17.04 -6.78 -5.76
CA ALA A 50 16.96 -7.42 -4.45
C ALA A 50 15.54 -7.43 -3.88
N ALA A 51 14.81 -6.30 -3.97
CA ALA A 51 13.44 -6.18 -3.49
C ALA A 51 12.49 -7.08 -4.29
N ILE A 52 12.59 -7.09 -5.62
CA ILE A 52 11.77 -7.92 -6.51
C ILE A 52 12.05 -9.41 -6.27
N SER A 53 13.33 -9.80 -6.11
CA SER A 53 13.69 -11.18 -5.80
C SER A 53 13.11 -11.63 -4.46
N ALA A 54 13.23 -10.81 -3.41
CA ALA A 54 12.66 -11.10 -2.09
C ALA A 54 11.13 -11.23 -2.13
N THR A 55 10.45 -10.34 -2.87
CA THR A 55 9.00 -10.42 -3.08
C THR A 55 8.61 -11.71 -3.77
N THR A 56 9.35 -12.10 -4.82
CA THR A 56 9.14 -13.35 -5.57
C THR A 56 9.34 -14.58 -4.68
N ASP A 57 10.45 -14.62 -3.93
CA ASP A 57 10.79 -15.73 -3.04
C ASP A 57 9.77 -15.91 -1.91
N SER A 58 9.18 -14.82 -1.39
CA SER A 58 8.10 -14.88 -0.40
C SER A 58 6.85 -15.59 -0.94
N GLY A 59 6.64 -15.51 -2.24
CA GLY A 59 5.48 -16.05 -2.96
C GLY A 59 4.18 -15.28 -2.72
N ILE A 60 4.22 -14.09 -2.14
CA ILE A 60 3.06 -13.18 -2.09
C ILE A 60 2.71 -12.72 -3.53
N ARG A 61 1.43 -12.50 -3.80
CA ARG A 61 1.07 -11.78 -5.02
C ARG A 61 1.35 -10.29 -4.81
N SER A 62 2.04 -9.65 -5.75
CA SER A 62 2.41 -8.24 -5.61
C SER A 62 2.32 -7.49 -6.93
N ILE A 63 1.91 -6.24 -6.85
CA ILE A 63 2.25 -5.21 -7.82
C ILE A 63 3.38 -4.41 -7.19
N PHE A 64 4.62 -4.67 -7.61
CA PHE A 64 5.79 -3.94 -7.13
C PHE A 64 5.87 -2.60 -7.86
N ALA A 65 5.42 -1.54 -7.21
CA ALA A 65 5.47 -0.19 -7.75
C ALA A 65 6.85 0.42 -7.52
N TYR A 66 7.68 0.31 -8.55
CA TYR A 66 9.05 0.82 -8.59
C TYR A 66 9.07 2.33 -8.32
N SER A 67 9.75 2.77 -7.29
CA SER A 67 9.84 4.19 -6.95
C SER A 67 11.27 4.60 -6.65
N VAL A 68 11.77 5.59 -7.37
CA VAL A 68 13.06 6.21 -7.07
C VAL A 68 12.87 7.13 -5.86
N PRO A 69 13.46 6.83 -4.70
CA PRO A 69 13.31 7.66 -3.53
C PRO A 69 14.16 8.94 -3.65
N MET A 70 13.96 9.85 -2.72
CA MET A 70 14.91 10.93 -2.48
C MET A 70 16.26 10.31 -2.10
N ARG A 71 17.27 10.53 -2.93
CA ARG A 71 18.61 9.97 -2.73
C ARG A 71 19.55 11.00 -2.12
N MET A 72 20.43 10.54 -1.24
CA MET A 72 21.49 11.37 -0.67
C MET A 72 22.79 11.08 -1.40
N THR A 73 23.58 12.12 -1.68
CA THR A 73 24.97 11.98 -2.14
C THR A 73 25.93 11.91 -0.97
N LEU A 74 25.55 12.53 0.15
CA LEU A 74 26.33 12.53 1.40
C LEU A 74 25.38 12.68 2.59
N TRP A 75 25.55 11.86 3.61
CA TRP A 75 24.94 12.06 4.91
C TRP A 75 25.89 11.59 6.02
N ASN A 76 26.30 12.52 6.89
CA ASN A 76 27.18 12.30 8.02
C ASN A 76 26.79 13.22 9.19
N GLN A 77 27.64 13.36 10.21
CA GLN A 77 27.38 14.22 11.38
C GLN A 77 27.31 15.71 11.07
N THR A 78 27.92 16.17 9.98
CA THR A 78 28.05 17.60 9.66
C THR A 78 27.24 18.03 8.44
N GLU A 79 26.96 17.11 7.52
CA GLU A 79 26.35 17.40 6.22
C GLU A 79 25.26 16.37 5.88
N CYS A 80 24.22 16.83 5.17
CA CYS A 80 23.21 16.00 4.53
C CYS A 80 22.89 16.65 3.18
N VAL A 81 23.32 16.00 2.10
CA VAL A 81 23.25 16.56 0.74
C VAL A 81 22.40 15.65 -0.14
N PRO A 82 21.20 16.07 -0.54
CA PRO A 82 20.38 15.33 -1.51
C PRO A 82 20.98 15.42 -2.91
N THR A 83 20.62 14.47 -3.78
CA THR A 83 20.91 14.56 -5.22
C THR A 83 19.88 15.43 -5.93
N ASP A 84 20.32 16.17 -6.95
CA ASP A 84 19.43 16.91 -7.85
C ASP A 84 18.85 16.02 -8.97
N ASP A 85 19.43 14.84 -9.19
CA ASP A 85 18.97 13.89 -10.19
C ASP A 85 17.81 13.04 -9.62
N LEU A 86 16.59 13.49 -9.85
CA LEU A 86 15.37 12.87 -9.33
C LEU A 86 14.90 11.65 -10.13
N LEU A 87 15.20 11.61 -11.44
CA LEU A 87 14.83 10.55 -12.36
C LEU A 87 16.05 10.13 -13.19
N PRO A 88 16.99 9.39 -12.61
CA PRO A 88 18.20 9.00 -13.33
C PRO A 88 17.89 8.07 -14.50
N ASP A 89 18.60 8.24 -15.61
CA ASP A 89 18.42 7.46 -16.84
C ASP A 89 18.46 5.96 -16.59
N TRP A 90 19.38 5.50 -15.72
CA TRP A 90 19.47 4.08 -15.37
C TRP A 90 18.18 3.53 -14.74
N ALA A 91 17.50 4.33 -13.93
CA ALA A 91 16.27 3.88 -13.26
C ALA A 91 15.11 3.76 -14.26
N MET A 92 15.00 4.71 -15.20
CA MET A 92 13.97 4.66 -16.23
C MET A 92 14.22 3.53 -17.22
N SER A 93 15.49 3.28 -17.59
CA SER A 93 15.88 2.13 -18.41
C SER A 93 15.54 0.82 -17.71
N GLN A 94 15.97 0.63 -16.46
CA GLN A 94 15.69 -0.58 -15.68
C GLN A 94 14.19 -0.80 -15.51
N LEU A 95 13.43 0.25 -15.20
CA LEU A 95 11.98 0.14 -15.06
C LEU A 95 11.31 -0.36 -16.35
N GLY A 96 11.72 0.18 -17.50
CA GLY A 96 11.25 -0.27 -18.81
C GLY A 96 11.51 -1.76 -19.04
N ASP A 97 12.74 -2.21 -18.78
CA ASP A 97 13.14 -3.62 -18.92
C ASP A 97 12.36 -4.54 -17.98
N LEU A 98 12.15 -4.11 -16.72
CA LEU A 98 11.38 -4.87 -15.73
C LEU A 98 9.90 -4.99 -16.12
N ILE A 99 9.29 -3.93 -16.63
CA ILE A 99 7.91 -3.96 -17.14
C ILE A 99 7.79 -4.99 -18.28
N GLU A 100 8.68 -4.95 -19.26
CA GLU A 100 8.67 -5.91 -20.37
C GLU A 100 8.88 -7.36 -19.92
N GLN A 101 9.68 -7.58 -18.87
CA GLN A 101 9.95 -8.92 -18.32
C GLN A 101 8.77 -9.46 -17.49
N HIS A 102 8.12 -8.63 -16.69
CA HIS A 102 7.15 -9.08 -15.69
C HIS A 102 5.69 -8.93 -16.13
N ASN A 103 5.34 -7.89 -16.90
CA ASN A 103 3.96 -7.56 -17.22
C ASN A 103 3.44 -8.22 -18.51
N GLY A 104 4.29 -8.85 -19.29
CA GLY A 104 3.92 -9.48 -20.54
C GLY A 104 3.19 -10.83 -20.38
N LYS A 105 2.56 -11.30 -21.46
CA LYS A 105 1.85 -12.60 -21.53
C LYS A 105 2.72 -13.84 -21.23
N ARG A 106 4.01 -13.67 -20.99
CA ARG A 106 4.99 -14.76 -20.93
C ARG A 106 4.94 -15.60 -19.65
N ASN A 107 4.28 -15.11 -18.58
CA ASN A 107 4.25 -15.85 -17.32
C ASN A 107 2.90 -15.73 -16.62
N GLU A 108 1.92 -16.52 -17.05
CA GLU A 108 0.57 -16.59 -16.44
C GLU A 108 0.59 -17.04 -14.97
N ASN A 109 1.70 -17.59 -14.51
CA ASN A 109 1.90 -18.04 -13.12
C ASN A 109 2.71 -17.04 -12.29
N ALA A 110 3.22 -15.95 -12.88
CA ALA A 110 3.92 -14.92 -12.12
C ALA A 110 3.00 -14.32 -11.04
N THR A 111 3.56 -14.13 -9.86
CA THR A 111 2.87 -13.46 -8.75
C THR A 111 3.26 -12.00 -8.63
N VAL A 112 4.30 -11.54 -9.35
CA VAL A 112 4.81 -10.16 -9.31
C VAL A 112 4.57 -9.47 -10.65
N GLU A 113 3.84 -8.37 -10.62
CA GLU A 113 3.65 -7.38 -11.68
C GLU A 113 4.46 -6.12 -11.32
N ILE A 114 4.97 -5.38 -12.30
CA ILE A 114 5.67 -4.10 -12.07
C ILE A 114 4.70 -2.95 -12.30
N GLY A 115 4.59 -2.08 -11.28
CA GLY A 115 3.93 -0.78 -11.32
C GLY A 115 4.95 0.36 -11.20
N LEU A 116 4.45 1.58 -11.15
CA LEU A 116 5.25 2.78 -10.88
C LEU A 116 4.73 3.48 -9.62
N GLY A 117 5.62 3.76 -8.66
CA GLY A 117 5.40 4.70 -7.57
C GLY A 117 5.93 6.07 -7.97
N PHE A 118 5.04 7.08 -8.05
CA PHE A 118 5.42 8.37 -8.62
C PHE A 118 4.81 9.53 -7.84
N ASP A 119 5.66 10.36 -7.25
CA ASP A 119 5.27 11.56 -6.49
C ASP A 119 5.90 12.85 -7.03
N LEU A 120 6.54 12.81 -8.20
CA LEU A 120 7.23 13.95 -8.81
C LEU A 120 6.32 14.80 -9.71
N TRP A 121 5.09 15.05 -9.28
CA TRP A 121 4.06 15.76 -10.05
C TRP A 121 4.34 17.26 -10.26
N PHE A 122 5.37 17.80 -9.61
CA PHE A 122 5.87 19.15 -9.83
C PHE A 122 6.76 19.29 -11.09
N LEU A 123 7.12 18.16 -11.71
CA LEU A 123 7.84 18.17 -12.99
C LEU A 123 6.93 18.70 -14.12
N PRO A 124 7.52 19.21 -15.23
CA PRO A 124 6.74 19.70 -16.37
C PRO A 124 5.74 18.67 -16.90
N LYS A 125 4.52 19.11 -17.21
CA LYS A 125 3.42 18.26 -17.69
C LYS A 125 3.83 17.33 -18.83
N ASP A 126 4.49 17.89 -19.85
CA ASP A 126 4.85 17.13 -21.05
C ASP A 126 5.89 16.04 -20.75
N MET A 127 6.79 16.29 -19.79
CA MET A 127 7.75 15.30 -19.31
C MET A 127 7.03 14.15 -18.60
N VAL A 128 6.11 14.48 -17.68
CA VAL A 128 5.33 13.46 -16.94
C VAL A 128 4.49 12.63 -17.90
N LEU A 129 3.73 13.26 -18.78
CA LEU A 129 2.87 12.54 -19.74
C LEU A 129 3.70 11.74 -20.75
N GLY A 130 4.85 12.27 -21.19
CA GLY A 130 5.77 11.55 -22.05
C GLY A 130 6.29 10.27 -21.38
N LEU A 131 6.70 10.35 -20.11
CA LEU A 131 7.13 9.20 -19.33
C LEU A 131 6.02 8.15 -19.18
N LEU A 132 4.81 8.57 -18.80
CA LEU A 132 3.68 7.65 -18.61
C LEU A 132 3.26 6.97 -19.93
N ASN A 133 3.33 7.68 -21.05
CA ASN A 133 3.03 7.12 -22.37
C ASN A 133 4.12 6.10 -22.80
N ASP A 134 5.41 6.42 -22.60
CA ASP A 134 6.51 5.50 -22.93
C ASP A 134 6.38 4.21 -22.11
N LEU A 135 6.24 4.31 -20.78
CA LEU A 135 6.11 3.15 -19.91
C LEU A 135 4.79 2.38 -20.16
N GLY A 136 3.71 3.09 -20.47
CA GLY A 136 2.43 2.47 -20.87
C GLY A 136 2.59 1.62 -22.12
N SER A 137 3.34 2.10 -23.12
CA SER A 137 3.62 1.34 -24.35
C SER A 137 4.39 0.04 -24.10
N LYS A 138 5.20 0.00 -23.03
CA LYS A 138 5.93 -1.19 -22.58
C LYS A 138 5.10 -2.12 -21.71
N GLY A 139 3.90 -1.70 -21.27
CA GLY A 139 3.00 -2.53 -20.48
C GLY A 139 2.83 -2.08 -19.02
N LEU A 140 3.17 -0.82 -18.68
CA LEU A 140 2.81 -0.25 -17.40
C LEU A 140 1.28 -0.06 -17.34
N ARG A 141 0.65 -0.62 -16.31
CA ARG A 141 -0.82 -0.56 -16.12
C ARG A 141 -1.24 0.36 -14.98
N ILE A 142 -0.43 0.44 -13.93
CA ILE A 142 -0.76 1.14 -12.70
C ILE A 142 0.35 2.08 -12.24
N VAL A 143 -0.05 3.26 -11.80
CA VAL A 143 0.79 4.23 -11.09
C VAL A 143 0.16 4.47 -9.72
N THR A 144 0.92 4.35 -8.65
CA THR A 144 0.47 4.73 -7.31
C THR A 144 1.15 6.02 -6.88
N THR A 145 0.40 6.87 -6.19
CA THR A 145 0.87 8.19 -5.73
C THR A 145 0.25 8.57 -4.39
N HIS A 146 1.01 9.29 -3.58
CA HIS A 146 0.52 9.84 -2.32
C HIS A 146 -0.28 11.12 -2.56
N VAL A 147 -1.47 11.20 -1.99
CA VAL A 147 -2.35 12.36 -2.08
C VAL A 147 -2.80 12.77 -0.68
N GLY A 148 -2.64 14.04 -0.37
CA GLY A 148 -3.10 14.62 0.88
C GLY A 148 -3.03 16.14 0.82
N ARG A 149 -3.68 16.81 1.80
CA ARG A 149 -3.61 18.26 1.98
C ARG A 149 -3.16 18.56 3.41
N ASN A 150 -1.87 18.62 3.59
CA ASN A 150 -1.24 18.92 4.88
C ASN A 150 0.08 19.67 4.67
N ALA A 151 0.77 19.99 5.77
CA ALA A 151 2.02 20.75 5.73
C ALA A 151 3.15 20.07 4.92
N LEU A 152 3.13 18.74 4.76
CA LEU A 152 4.14 17.99 4.02
C LEU A 152 3.77 17.76 2.56
N GLN A 153 2.48 17.53 2.27
CA GLN A 153 1.99 17.20 0.93
C GLN A 153 1.43 18.41 0.17
N GLY A 154 1.53 19.60 0.79
CA GLY A 154 1.04 20.86 0.22
C GLY A 154 -0.46 21.07 0.35
N PHE A 155 -0.92 22.23 -0.12
CA PHE A 155 -2.31 22.67 0.02
C PHE A 155 -3.04 22.79 -1.33
N GLN A 156 -2.33 22.58 -2.44
CA GLN A 156 -2.95 22.53 -3.77
C GLN A 156 -3.65 21.20 -3.99
N SER A 157 -4.73 21.21 -4.76
CA SER A 157 -5.46 19.99 -5.09
C SER A 157 -4.70 19.19 -6.14
N MET A 158 -4.10 18.08 -5.73
CA MET A 158 -3.52 17.10 -6.65
C MET A 158 -4.60 16.47 -7.55
N ILE A 159 -5.83 16.35 -7.07
CA ILE A 159 -6.95 15.80 -7.85
C ILE A 159 -7.26 16.70 -9.07
N GLN A 160 -7.25 18.03 -8.89
CA GLN A 160 -7.44 18.95 -10.00
C GLN A 160 -6.27 18.88 -11.00
N LEU A 161 -5.04 18.69 -10.53
CA LEU A 161 -3.88 18.47 -11.39
C LEU A 161 -4.07 17.20 -12.23
N PHE A 162 -4.40 16.07 -11.60
CA PHE A 162 -4.62 14.80 -12.31
C PHE A 162 -5.78 14.89 -13.31
N SER A 163 -6.84 15.61 -12.96
CA SER A 163 -7.95 15.89 -13.88
C SER A 163 -7.48 16.70 -15.08
N SER A 164 -6.65 17.73 -14.88
CA SER A 164 -6.11 18.55 -15.99
C SER A 164 -5.13 17.80 -16.91
N TYR A 165 -4.61 16.67 -16.43
CA TYR A 165 -3.72 15.76 -17.17
C TYR A 165 -4.50 14.59 -17.80
N ASP A 166 -5.82 14.53 -17.61
CA ASP A 166 -6.69 13.42 -18.04
C ASP A 166 -6.22 12.05 -17.49
N LEU A 167 -5.83 12.01 -16.22
CA LEU A 167 -5.32 10.80 -15.56
C LEU A 167 -6.33 10.11 -14.64
N LEU A 168 -7.47 10.78 -14.32
CA LEU A 168 -8.50 10.20 -13.47
C LEU A 168 -9.39 9.24 -14.27
N ARG A 169 -9.27 7.94 -13.96
CA ARG A 169 -10.00 6.87 -14.64
C ARG A 169 -10.17 5.63 -13.78
N PRO A 170 -11.12 4.74 -14.11
CA PRO A 170 -11.27 3.48 -13.41
C PRO A 170 -10.08 2.54 -13.70
N PRO A 171 -9.76 1.61 -12.78
CA PRO A 171 -8.79 0.57 -13.04
C PRO A 171 -9.27 -0.39 -14.13
N PHE A 172 -8.34 -1.05 -14.78
CA PHE A 172 -8.62 -2.08 -15.78
C PHE A 172 -7.71 -3.31 -15.57
N PRO A 173 -8.16 -4.52 -15.96
CA PRO A 173 -7.39 -5.74 -15.80
C PRO A 173 -6.23 -5.82 -16.80
N PRO A 174 -5.21 -6.67 -16.55
CA PRO A 174 -4.10 -6.89 -17.49
C PRO A 174 -4.56 -7.33 -18.88
N SER A 175 -5.69 -8.03 -19.00
CA SER A 175 -6.26 -8.47 -20.29
C SER A 175 -6.75 -7.32 -21.16
N GLU A 176 -6.97 -6.14 -20.58
CA GLU A 176 -7.45 -4.95 -21.27
C GLU A 176 -6.37 -3.86 -21.42
N MET A 177 -5.11 -4.21 -21.29
CA MET A 177 -3.98 -3.27 -21.38
C MET A 177 -3.88 -2.60 -22.75
N TYR A 178 -4.34 -3.26 -23.79
CA TYR A 178 -4.35 -2.74 -25.15
C TYR A 178 -5.77 -2.50 -25.63
N THR A 179 -5.95 -1.47 -26.47
CA THR A 179 -7.20 -1.18 -27.15
C THR A 179 -7.48 -2.22 -28.25
N GLU A 180 -8.67 -2.23 -28.81
CA GLU A 180 -9.02 -3.07 -29.98
C GLU A 180 -8.13 -2.76 -31.20
N THR A 181 -7.61 -1.53 -31.32
CA THR A 181 -6.68 -1.11 -32.36
C THR A 181 -5.23 -1.52 -32.08
N GLY A 182 -4.95 -2.10 -30.91
CA GLY A 182 -3.62 -2.54 -30.51
C GLY A 182 -2.79 -1.47 -29.80
N ASP A 183 -3.34 -0.26 -29.61
CA ASP A 183 -2.64 0.80 -28.86
C ASP A 183 -2.67 0.52 -27.36
N ALA A 184 -1.57 0.81 -26.68
CA ALA A 184 -1.50 0.67 -25.22
C ALA A 184 -2.42 1.71 -24.55
N LYS A 185 -3.21 1.26 -23.55
CA LYS A 185 -3.95 2.18 -22.69
C LYS A 185 -2.98 2.93 -21.78
N GLN A 186 -3.26 4.20 -21.53
CA GLN A 186 -2.54 4.92 -20.48
C GLN A 186 -2.77 4.25 -19.13
N PRO A 187 -1.74 4.17 -18.26
CA PRO A 187 -1.90 3.61 -16.93
C PRO A 187 -2.95 4.39 -16.11
N PHE A 188 -3.61 3.69 -15.19
CA PHE A 188 -4.51 4.35 -14.23
C PHE A 188 -3.76 4.70 -12.95
N LEU A 189 -4.25 5.70 -12.22
CA LEU A 189 -3.73 6.09 -10.91
C LEU A 189 -4.45 5.33 -9.81
N LEU A 190 -3.68 4.89 -8.78
CA LEU A 190 -4.20 4.56 -7.47
C LEU A 190 -3.72 5.63 -6.49
N LEU A 191 -4.68 6.28 -5.83
CA LEU A 191 -4.42 7.39 -4.93
C LEU A 191 -4.29 6.87 -3.49
N SER A 192 -3.14 7.07 -2.87
CA SER A 192 -2.93 6.68 -1.46
C SER A 192 -3.37 7.81 -0.55
N HIS A 193 -4.09 7.46 0.52
CA HIS A 193 -4.60 8.32 1.60
C HIS A 193 -5.76 9.24 1.18
N CYS A 194 -5.52 10.29 0.42
CA CYS A 194 -6.48 11.35 0.08
C CYS A 194 -7.01 12.13 1.29
N ASN A 195 -6.28 12.19 2.40
CA ASN A 195 -6.67 12.92 3.60
C ASN A 195 -6.70 14.44 3.35
N GLY A 196 -7.69 15.13 3.93
CA GLY A 196 -7.85 16.57 3.79
C GLY A 196 -8.28 17.05 2.40
N VAL A 197 -8.55 16.14 1.46
CA VAL A 197 -9.07 16.45 0.14
C VAL A 197 -10.50 16.99 0.24
N GLU A 198 -10.81 18.03 -0.54
CA GLU A 198 -12.12 18.67 -0.50
C GLU A 198 -13.22 17.77 -1.06
N GLU A 199 -14.45 17.96 -0.58
CA GLU A 199 -15.62 17.21 -0.99
C GLU A 199 -15.86 17.21 -2.51
N LYS A 200 -15.62 18.36 -3.18
CA LYS A 200 -15.74 18.47 -4.63
C LYS A 200 -14.73 17.58 -5.38
N ASP A 201 -13.52 17.46 -4.83
CA ASP A 201 -12.45 16.66 -5.41
C ASP A 201 -12.70 15.16 -5.17
N LEU A 202 -13.20 14.78 -3.98
CA LEU A 202 -13.65 13.41 -3.71
C LEU A 202 -14.83 13.02 -4.61
N SER A 203 -15.74 13.95 -4.89
CA SER A 203 -16.84 13.73 -5.84
C SER A 203 -16.33 13.50 -7.25
N LEU A 204 -15.29 14.23 -7.68
CA LEU A 204 -14.64 14.03 -8.98
C LEU A 204 -13.97 12.64 -9.05
N VAL A 205 -13.21 12.25 -8.03
CA VAL A 205 -12.60 10.91 -7.93
C VAL A 205 -13.68 9.82 -8.01
N ALA A 206 -14.79 9.98 -7.29
CA ALA A 206 -15.89 9.02 -7.32
C ALA A 206 -16.53 8.93 -8.71
N SER A 207 -16.78 10.06 -9.36
CA SER A 207 -17.43 10.10 -10.70
C SER A 207 -16.57 9.48 -11.81
N THR A 208 -15.24 9.56 -11.67
CA THR A 208 -14.28 8.95 -12.60
C THR A 208 -13.98 7.48 -12.29
N GLY A 209 -14.40 6.98 -11.13
CA GLY A 209 -14.09 5.63 -10.66
C GLY A 209 -12.62 5.41 -10.30
N THR A 210 -11.85 6.49 -10.15
CA THR A 210 -10.43 6.42 -9.78
C THR A 210 -10.27 5.78 -8.41
N PRO A 211 -9.39 4.77 -8.24
CA PRO A 211 -9.25 4.03 -7.01
C PRO A 211 -8.47 4.79 -5.93
N ILE A 212 -8.88 4.59 -4.68
CA ILE A 212 -8.23 5.12 -3.47
C ILE A 212 -7.81 3.96 -2.55
N SER A 213 -6.64 4.05 -1.94
CA SER A 213 -6.21 3.20 -0.83
C SER A 213 -6.13 4.03 0.45
N SER A 214 -6.94 3.69 1.46
CA SER A 214 -6.91 4.29 2.80
C SER A 214 -6.11 3.40 3.75
N THR A 215 -5.30 4.02 4.62
CA THR A 215 -4.42 3.32 5.56
C THR A 215 -4.68 3.83 6.99
N PRO A 216 -5.81 3.44 7.60
CA PRO A 216 -6.37 4.09 8.78
C PRO A 216 -5.42 4.25 9.96
N ASP A 217 -4.60 3.24 10.27
CA ASP A 217 -3.69 3.29 11.41
C ASP A 217 -2.55 4.30 11.18
N THR A 218 -1.94 4.30 10.01
CA THR A 218 -0.91 5.28 9.65
C THR A 218 -1.48 6.69 9.61
N GLU A 219 -2.63 6.87 8.96
CA GLU A 219 -3.31 8.16 8.85
C GLU A 219 -3.62 8.76 10.22
N ALA A 220 -4.05 7.93 11.17
CA ALA A 220 -4.28 8.35 12.55
C ALA A 220 -2.98 8.67 13.29
N GLN A 221 -1.95 7.80 13.22
CA GLN A 221 -0.69 7.98 13.93
C GLN A 221 0.11 9.19 13.44
N MET A 222 0.03 9.49 12.15
CA MET A 222 0.74 10.62 11.55
C MET A 222 -0.03 11.94 11.59
N GLY A 223 -1.21 11.98 12.19
CA GLY A 223 -2.03 13.19 12.26
C GLY A 223 -2.49 13.68 10.88
N MET A 224 -2.72 12.76 9.93
CA MET A 224 -3.13 13.11 8.57
C MET A 224 -4.62 13.50 8.48
N GLY A 225 -5.35 13.45 9.57
CA GLY A 225 -6.79 13.71 9.62
C GLY A 225 -7.62 12.43 9.48
N TRP A 226 -8.89 12.59 9.10
CA TRP A 226 -9.82 11.46 9.02
C TRP A 226 -9.52 10.58 7.81
N PRO A 227 -9.50 9.24 7.98
CA PRO A 227 -9.35 8.29 6.87
C PRO A 227 -10.45 8.46 5.82
N VAL A 228 -10.09 8.55 4.55
CA VAL A 228 -11.06 8.68 3.45
C VAL A 228 -11.95 7.45 3.30
N GLY A 229 -11.46 6.27 3.70
CA GLY A 229 -12.25 5.06 3.78
C GLY A 229 -13.55 5.20 4.59
N LEU A 230 -13.59 6.13 5.54
CA LEU A 230 -14.81 6.47 6.30
C LEU A 230 -15.91 7.04 5.41
N HIS A 231 -15.57 7.85 4.41
CA HIS A 231 -16.56 8.44 3.49
C HIS A 231 -17.30 7.37 2.70
N GLY A 232 -16.61 6.29 2.30
CA GLY A 232 -17.26 5.14 1.65
C GLY A 232 -18.27 4.45 2.56
N ILE A 233 -17.91 4.22 3.82
CA ILE A 233 -18.77 3.57 4.82
C ILE A 233 -19.92 4.47 5.27
N LEU A 234 -19.68 5.78 5.46
CA LEU A 234 -20.67 6.72 6.00
C LEU A 234 -21.68 7.19 4.95
N ARG A 235 -21.27 7.30 3.68
CA ARG A 235 -22.14 7.82 2.60
C ARG A 235 -23.20 6.84 2.13
N ASP A 236 -22.94 5.55 2.12
CA ASP A 236 -23.89 4.54 1.62
C ASP A 236 -25.22 4.51 2.42
N ARG A 237 -25.25 5.04 3.65
CA ARG A 237 -26.43 4.98 4.53
C ARG A 237 -27.19 6.28 4.72
N ASN A 238 -26.54 7.45 4.62
CA ASN A 238 -27.17 8.74 4.97
C ASN A 238 -27.89 9.42 3.79
N GLN A 239 -27.78 8.88 2.59
CA GLN A 239 -28.47 9.43 1.43
C GLN A 239 -29.57 8.45 1.02
N ASN A 240 -30.83 8.92 1.10
CA ASN A 240 -31.93 8.29 0.39
C ASN A 240 -31.44 8.05 -1.05
N ARG A 241 -31.23 6.79 -1.43
CA ARG A 241 -30.73 6.33 -2.75
C ARG A 241 -31.44 7.00 -3.96
N ALA A 242 -32.52 7.71 -3.72
CA ALA A 242 -33.34 8.36 -4.73
C ALA A 242 -32.93 9.81 -5.07
N GLN A 243 -32.02 10.46 -4.30
CA GLN A 243 -31.77 11.90 -4.46
C GLN A 243 -30.33 12.29 -4.80
N THR A 244 -29.35 11.39 -4.74
CA THR A 244 -27.99 11.70 -5.21
C THR A 244 -27.48 10.57 -6.10
N GLN A 245 -27.28 10.91 -7.37
CA GLN A 245 -26.63 10.05 -8.38
C GLN A 245 -25.11 9.89 -8.14
N GLN A 246 -24.62 10.10 -6.90
CA GLN A 246 -23.21 9.96 -6.62
C GLN A 246 -22.83 8.48 -6.51
N GLN A 247 -21.96 8.05 -7.40
CA GLN A 247 -21.34 6.74 -7.37
C GLN A 247 -20.52 6.56 -6.06
N PRO A 248 -20.52 5.37 -5.43
CA PRO A 248 -19.64 5.12 -4.30
C PRO A 248 -18.17 5.24 -4.74
N THR A 249 -17.32 5.79 -3.88
CA THR A 249 -15.88 5.84 -4.14
C THR A 249 -15.32 4.43 -4.31
N ASN A 250 -14.46 4.23 -5.30
CA ASN A 250 -13.71 2.99 -5.48
C ASN A 250 -12.56 2.95 -4.47
N THR A 251 -12.85 2.50 -3.25
CA THR A 251 -11.94 2.56 -2.09
C THR A 251 -11.55 1.18 -1.61
N SER A 252 -10.29 1.02 -1.23
CA SER A 252 -9.70 -0.16 -0.60
C SER A 252 -8.96 0.22 0.68
N LEU A 253 -8.38 -0.77 1.34
CA LEU A 253 -7.51 -0.60 2.50
C LEU A 253 -6.08 -0.96 2.16
N GLY A 254 -5.14 -0.27 2.80
CA GLY A 254 -3.73 -0.58 2.84
C GLY A 254 -3.20 -0.55 4.27
N VAL A 255 -1.98 -1.06 4.47
CA VAL A 255 -1.29 -1.04 5.77
C VAL A 255 -0.23 0.08 5.85
N ASP A 256 0.18 0.62 4.71
CA ASP A 256 1.30 1.55 4.58
C ASP A 256 2.62 0.92 5.10
N CYS A 257 3.42 1.61 5.88
CA CYS A 257 4.73 1.10 6.26
C CYS A 257 4.74 0.33 7.58
N HIS A 258 5.56 -0.71 7.64
CA HIS A 258 5.73 -1.58 8.82
C HIS A 258 6.38 -0.88 10.02
N SER A 259 6.92 0.33 9.84
CA SER A 259 7.42 1.14 10.97
C SER A 259 6.30 1.76 11.81
N ASN A 260 5.09 1.87 11.26
CA ASN A 260 3.95 2.46 11.94
C ASN A 260 3.04 1.43 12.59
N ASN A 261 2.81 0.30 11.94
CA ASN A 261 1.84 -0.71 12.37
C ASN A 261 2.18 -2.10 11.81
N PRO A 262 1.59 -3.17 12.39
CA PRO A 262 1.76 -4.52 11.84
C PRO A 262 1.06 -4.66 10.49
N SER A 263 1.56 -5.57 9.66
CA SER A 263 1.09 -5.82 8.30
C SER A 263 -0.23 -6.60 8.24
N SER A 264 -1.23 -6.18 9.03
CA SER A 264 -2.53 -6.85 9.13
C SER A 264 -3.63 -6.02 8.50
N ILE A 265 -4.11 -6.45 7.33
CA ILE A 265 -5.25 -5.79 6.67
C ILE A 265 -6.55 -5.95 7.49
N VAL A 266 -6.68 -6.99 8.30
CA VAL A 266 -7.82 -7.18 9.21
C VAL A 266 -7.82 -6.11 10.31
N LEU A 267 -6.65 -5.77 10.85
CA LEU A 267 -6.55 -4.67 11.82
C LEU A 267 -6.92 -3.34 11.19
N GLN A 268 -6.50 -3.06 9.95
CA GLN A 268 -6.90 -1.85 9.23
C GLN A 268 -8.43 -1.78 9.05
N ALA A 269 -9.06 -2.88 8.69
CA ALA A 269 -10.53 -2.95 8.57
C ALA A 269 -11.23 -2.71 9.92
N ARG A 270 -10.71 -3.28 11.01
CA ARG A 270 -11.19 -3.08 12.38
C ARG A 270 -11.02 -1.64 12.82
N SER A 271 -9.84 -1.05 12.61
CA SER A 271 -9.55 0.35 12.93
C SER A 271 -10.50 1.30 12.19
N LEU A 272 -10.67 1.13 10.89
CA LEU A 272 -11.58 1.94 10.08
C LEU A 272 -13.00 1.85 10.60
N LEU A 273 -13.48 0.64 10.92
CA LEU A 273 -14.84 0.43 11.48
C LEU A 273 -15.02 1.15 12.82
N GLN A 274 -14.03 1.12 13.72
CA GLN A 274 -14.09 1.79 15.00
C GLN A 274 -14.03 3.31 14.85
N LEU A 275 -13.17 3.83 13.96
CA LEU A 275 -13.11 5.26 13.66
C LEU A 275 -14.43 5.77 13.08
N ALA A 276 -15.07 5.02 12.17
CA ALA A 276 -16.40 5.36 11.64
C ALA A 276 -17.45 5.49 12.74
N ARG A 277 -17.43 4.58 13.70
CA ARG A 277 -18.36 4.60 14.85
C ARG A 277 -18.07 5.75 15.80
N LEU A 278 -16.78 6.02 16.06
CA LEU A 278 -16.37 7.15 16.90
C LEU A 278 -16.78 8.48 16.26
N GLU A 279 -16.56 8.65 14.96
CA GLU A 279 -16.98 9.85 14.24
C GLU A 279 -18.49 10.06 14.31
N ASN A 280 -19.28 9.00 14.12
CA ASN A 280 -20.72 9.08 14.29
C ASN A 280 -21.12 9.47 15.72
N ASN A 281 -20.48 8.87 16.73
CA ASN A 281 -20.72 9.23 18.12
C ASN A 281 -20.42 10.70 18.39
N ASN A 282 -19.31 11.22 17.88
CA ASN A 282 -18.94 12.63 18.02
C ASN A 282 -19.97 13.58 17.38
N ARG A 283 -20.65 13.15 16.31
CA ARG A 283 -21.70 13.97 15.65
C ARG A 283 -23.01 14.01 16.43
N ILE A 284 -23.35 12.93 17.14
CA ILE A 284 -24.61 12.83 17.87
C ILE A 284 -24.47 13.18 19.36
N THR A 285 -23.26 13.28 19.89
CA THR A 285 -22.99 13.62 21.28
C THR A 285 -22.96 15.14 21.45
N PRO A 286 -23.72 15.71 22.39
CA PRO A 286 -23.64 17.14 22.71
C PRO A 286 -22.26 17.52 23.21
N ARG A 287 -21.70 18.63 22.67
CA ARG A 287 -20.35 19.10 23.05
C ARG A 287 -20.32 19.85 24.39
N ASP A 288 -21.47 20.24 24.89
CA ASP A 288 -21.67 21.00 26.14
C ASP A 288 -21.81 20.13 27.40
N GLY A 289 -21.57 18.82 27.28
CA GLY A 289 -21.69 17.87 28.40
C GLY A 289 -23.14 17.48 28.75
N GLY A 290 -24.09 17.65 27.83
CA GLY A 290 -25.47 17.22 27.98
C GLY A 290 -25.63 15.71 27.95
N GLN A 291 -26.91 15.27 28.03
CA GLN A 291 -27.26 13.85 27.97
C GLN A 291 -26.84 13.24 26.61
N LEU A 292 -26.22 12.04 26.64
CA LEU A 292 -25.82 11.33 25.45
C LEU A 292 -27.02 10.92 24.60
N ASN A 293 -26.92 11.12 23.30
CA ASN A 293 -27.89 10.63 22.33
C ASN A 293 -27.50 9.22 21.86
N PHE A 294 -28.52 8.42 21.54
CA PHE A 294 -28.31 7.10 20.92
C PHE A 294 -28.88 7.07 19.52
N PRO A 295 -28.20 6.38 18.55
CA PRO A 295 -28.71 6.23 17.21
C PRO A 295 -30.01 5.40 17.23
N ARG A 296 -31.04 5.81 16.45
CA ARG A 296 -32.31 5.08 16.32
C ARG A 296 -32.18 3.78 15.54
N ALA A 297 -31.18 3.73 14.65
CA ALA A 297 -30.91 2.58 13.81
C ALA A 297 -29.57 1.95 14.19
N ASN A 298 -29.19 0.89 13.49
CA ASN A 298 -27.90 0.23 13.68
C ASN A 298 -26.73 1.21 13.61
N VAL A 299 -25.69 0.91 14.37
CA VAL A 299 -24.42 1.64 14.38
C VAL A 299 -23.86 1.73 12.96
N LEU A 300 -23.31 2.89 12.59
CA LEU A 300 -22.70 3.09 11.30
C LEU A 300 -21.53 2.14 11.06
N GLY A 301 -21.41 1.67 9.83
CA GLY A 301 -20.42 0.70 9.40
C GLY A 301 -20.75 -0.73 9.82
N SER A 302 -20.87 -1.62 8.87
CA SER A 302 -21.01 -3.05 9.10
C SER A 302 -19.66 -3.76 8.99
N SER A 303 -19.55 -4.92 9.64
CA SER A 303 -18.38 -5.80 9.46
C SER A 303 -18.23 -6.25 8.00
N GLU A 304 -19.35 -6.43 7.29
CA GLU A 304 -19.36 -6.79 5.87
C GLU A 304 -18.76 -5.69 4.98
N GLU A 305 -19.11 -4.41 5.22
CA GLU A 305 -18.51 -3.29 4.49
C GLU A 305 -17.00 -3.24 4.69
N ALA A 306 -16.52 -3.37 5.94
CA ALA A 306 -15.11 -3.40 6.27
C ALA A 306 -14.40 -4.63 5.66
N TYR A 307 -15.05 -5.81 5.70
CA TYR A 307 -14.56 -7.03 5.06
C TYR A 307 -14.40 -6.87 3.55
N ASN A 308 -15.37 -6.29 2.88
CA ASN A 308 -15.31 -6.05 1.45
C ASN A 308 -14.18 -5.10 1.05
N LEU A 309 -13.84 -4.10 1.89
CA LEU A 309 -12.73 -3.18 1.65
C LEU A 309 -11.37 -3.89 1.65
N MET A 310 -11.20 -4.90 2.50
CA MET A 310 -9.95 -5.67 2.58
C MET A 310 -9.90 -6.88 1.64
N THR A 311 -10.95 -7.14 0.86
CA THR A 311 -11.05 -8.30 -0.04
C THR A 311 -11.39 -7.87 -1.47
N ILE A 312 -12.63 -8.04 -1.90
CA ILE A 312 -13.06 -7.82 -3.30
C ILE A 312 -12.89 -6.36 -3.75
N ARG A 313 -13.06 -5.37 -2.87
CA ARG A 313 -12.84 -3.96 -3.23
C ARG A 313 -11.36 -3.66 -3.41
N GLY A 314 -10.46 -4.27 -2.62
CA GLY A 314 -9.01 -4.21 -2.85
C GLY A 314 -8.64 -4.74 -4.24
N ALA A 315 -9.14 -5.91 -4.61
CA ALA A 315 -8.92 -6.46 -5.94
C ALA A 315 -9.46 -5.55 -7.06
N ARG A 316 -10.66 -4.98 -6.86
CA ARG A 316 -11.28 -4.03 -7.81
C ARG A 316 -10.45 -2.76 -8.01
N CYS A 317 -9.90 -2.20 -6.93
CA CYS A 317 -9.02 -1.02 -7.00
C CYS A 317 -7.77 -1.26 -7.85
N LEU A 318 -7.39 -2.52 -8.04
CA LEU A 318 -6.25 -2.94 -8.86
C LEU A 318 -6.66 -3.46 -10.25
N GLY A 319 -7.97 -3.48 -10.57
CA GLY A 319 -8.50 -4.11 -11.79
C GLY A 319 -8.31 -5.64 -11.82
N LEU A 320 -8.23 -6.27 -10.66
CA LEU A 320 -7.98 -7.71 -10.49
C LEU A 320 -9.18 -8.48 -9.93
N GLU A 321 -10.38 -7.89 -9.88
CA GLU A 321 -11.59 -8.53 -9.34
C GLU A 321 -12.04 -9.77 -10.13
N SER A 322 -11.64 -9.89 -11.38
CA SER A 322 -11.86 -11.12 -12.18
C SER A 322 -10.83 -12.23 -11.87
N VAL A 323 -9.71 -11.87 -11.23
CA VAL A 323 -8.57 -12.77 -10.95
C VAL A 323 -8.57 -13.27 -9.51
N VAL A 324 -8.77 -12.35 -8.54
CA VAL A 324 -8.72 -12.61 -7.09
C VAL A 324 -9.82 -11.84 -6.34
N GLY A 325 -9.79 -11.84 -5.00
CA GLY A 325 -10.67 -11.04 -4.14
C GLY A 325 -12.00 -11.70 -3.77
N SER A 326 -12.34 -12.83 -4.37
CA SER A 326 -13.47 -13.69 -3.98
C SER A 326 -13.22 -15.13 -4.39
N ILE A 327 -13.84 -16.07 -3.70
CA ILE A 327 -13.78 -17.49 -4.04
C ILE A 327 -14.85 -17.76 -5.10
N SER A 328 -14.42 -17.95 -6.35
CA SER A 328 -15.29 -18.24 -7.48
C SER A 328 -14.57 -19.12 -8.51
N PRO A 329 -15.29 -20.01 -9.23
CA PRO A 329 -14.68 -20.80 -10.29
C PRO A 329 -13.97 -19.93 -11.32
N GLY A 330 -12.77 -20.33 -11.73
CA GLY A 330 -11.94 -19.62 -12.72
C GLY A 330 -11.01 -18.56 -12.14
N LYS A 331 -11.18 -18.16 -10.88
CA LYS A 331 -10.23 -17.27 -10.21
C LYS A 331 -9.02 -18.02 -9.66
N LYS A 332 -7.94 -17.27 -9.43
CA LYS A 332 -6.75 -17.81 -8.76
C LYS A 332 -7.07 -18.17 -7.31
N ALA A 333 -6.46 -19.24 -6.82
CA ALA A 333 -6.63 -19.68 -5.44
C ALA A 333 -5.76 -18.86 -4.49
N ASP A 334 -6.21 -17.65 -4.22
CA ASP A 334 -5.68 -16.76 -3.16
C ASP A 334 -6.70 -16.80 -2.01
N MET A 335 -6.37 -17.54 -0.93
CA MET A 335 -7.33 -17.89 0.13
C MET A 335 -6.69 -17.81 1.51
N VAL A 336 -7.51 -17.45 2.51
CA VAL A 336 -7.14 -17.45 3.93
C VAL A 336 -8.10 -18.36 4.69
N VAL A 337 -7.55 -19.24 5.51
CA VAL A 337 -8.31 -20.15 6.37
C VAL A 337 -8.14 -19.73 7.82
N PHE A 338 -9.24 -19.37 8.48
CA PHE A 338 -9.28 -19.08 9.90
C PHE A 338 -9.73 -20.34 10.66
N ASP A 339 -9.00 -20.72 11.71
CA ASP A 339 -9.36 -21.81 12.61
C ASP A 339 -10.28 -21.29 13.72
N ALA A 340 -11.51 -20.96 13.35
CA ALA A 340 -12.50 -20.45 14.31
C ALA A 340 -12.90 -21.49 15.36
N ALA A 341 -12.85 -22.78 15.03
CA ALA A 341 -13.26 -23.85 15.94
C ALA A 341 -12.35 -24.00 17.17
N ASN A 342 -11.05 -23.71 17.00
CA ASN A 342 -10.07 -23.78 18.09
C ASN A 342 -9.71 -22.38 18.65
N SER A 343 -10.22 -21.31 18.05
CA SER A 343 -9.99 -19.94 18.54
C SER A 343 -10.90 -19.61 19.72
N VAL A 344 -10.27 -19.31 20.86
CA VAL A 344 -10.98 -18.87 22.07
C VAL A 344 -11.73 -17.54 21.82
N GLY A 345 -11.19 -16.67 20.97
CA GLY A 345 -11.77 -15.36 20.67
C GLY A 345 -12.87 -15.41 19.60
N MET A 346 -12.77 -16.30 18.62
CA MET A 346 -13.64 -16.30 17.44
C MET A 346 -14.83 -17.24 17.56
N LEU A 347 -14.74 -18.37 18.28
CA LEU A 347 -15.70 -19.49 18.20
C LEU A 347 -17.16 -19.03 18.30
N ALA A 348 -17.53 -18.38 19.39
CA ALA A 348 -18.92 -17.99 19.60
C ALA A 348 -19.42 -16.95 18.58
N ALA A 349 -18.55 -16.03 18.16
CA ALA A 349 -18.88 -15.02 17.16
C ALA A 349 -19.00 -15.65 15.76
N ALA A 350 -18.14 -16.61 15.42
CA ALA A 350 -18.11 -17.26 14.12
C ALA A 350 -19.34 -18.17 13.89
N GLU A 351 -19.87 -18.81 14.92
CA GLU A 351 -21.12 -19.57 14.83
C GLU A 351 -22.34 -18.70 14.53
N HIS A 352 -22.29 -17.42 14.92
CA HIS A 352 -23.37 -16.47 14.65
C HIS A 352 -23.16 -15.73 13.32
N ASP A 353 -21.98 -15.13 13.13
CA ASP A 353 -21.61 -14.37 11.93
C ASP A 353 -20.09 -14.46 11.67
N PRO A 354 -19.67 -15.33 10.74
CA PRO A 354 -18.25 -15.52 10.43
C PRO A 354 -17.55 -14.25 9.96
N VAL A 355 -18.22 -13.37 9.22
CA VAL A 355 -17.63 -12.12 8.73
C VAL A 355 -17.36 -11.17 9.89
N THR A 356 -18.29 -11.04 10.80
CA THR A 356 -18.08 -10.26 12.04
C THR A 356 -16.98 -10.87 12.91
N ALA A 357 -16.90 -12.21 12.98
CA ALA A 357 -15.83 -12.89 13.72
C ALA A 357 -14.46 -12.54 13.15
N ILE A 358 -14.28 -12.59 11.83
CA ILE A 358 -13.02 -12.21 11.17
C ILE A 358 -12.67 -10.76 11.46
N VAL A 359 -13.56 -9.81 11.16
CA VAL A 359 -13.23 -8.38 11.26
C VAL A 359 -12.99 -7.93 12.70
N ARG A 360 -13.78 -8.43 13.66
CA ARG A 360 -13.79 -7.88 15.03
C ARG A 360 -13.02 -8.68 16.07
N PHE A 361 -12.85 -9.98 15.84
CA PHE A 361 -12.36 -10.90 16.88
C PHE A 361 -11.11 -11.68 16.47
N SER A 362 -10.78 -11.80 15.16
CA SER A 362 -9.64 -12.60 14.74
C SER A 362 -8.30 -11.87 14.95
N GLU A 363 -7.28 -12.66 15.19
CA GLU A 363 -5.87 -12.24 15.23
C GLU A 363 -5.07 -13.07 14.24
N ALA A 364 -3.80 -12.71 13.97
CA ALA A 364 -2.94 -13.50 13.08
C ALA A 364 -2.74 -14.94 13.55
N ALA A 365 -2.87 -15.19 14.85
CA ALA A 365 -2.78 -16.53 15.45
C ALA A 365 -3.97 -17.43 15.08
N ASP A 366 -5.13 -16.86 14.73
CA ASP A 366 -6.33 -17.61 14.33
C ASP A 366 -6.29 -18.02 12.84
N ILE A 367 -5.29 -17.57 12.08
CA ILE A 367 -5.11 -17.93 10.68
C ILE A 367 -4.31 -19.24 10.61
N ASP A 368 -4.97 -20.32 10.26
CA ASP A 368 -4.33 -21.65 10.07
C ASP A 368 -3.56 -21.72 8.77
N ALA A 369 -4.14 -21.24 7.66
CA ALA A 369 -3.48 -21.31 6.37
C ALA A 369 -3.66 -20.04 5.54
N VAL A 370 -2.63 -19.74 4.74
CA VAL A 370 -2.65 -18.73 3.68
C VAL A 370 -2.16 -19.40 2.40
N ILE A 371 -2.95 -19.27 1.35
CA ILE A 371 -2.70 -19.86 0.04
C ILE A 371 -2.62 -18.71 -0.97
N VAL A 372 -1.55 -18.67 -1.75
CA VAL A 372 -1.36 -17.71 -2.85
C VAL A 372 -1.11 -18.47 -4.14
N ASN A 373 -1.90 -18.21 -5.15
CA ASN A 373 -1.84 -18.87 -6.44
C ASN A 373 -1.86 -20.42 -6.32
N GLY A 374 -2.65 -20.96 -5.38
CA GLY A 374 -2.79 -22.39 -5.12
C GLY A 374 -1.66 -23.02 -4.27
N VAL A 375 -0.68 -22.22 -3.82
CA VAL A 375 0.46 -22.70 -3.03
C VAL A 375 0.33 -22.24 -1.58
N PHE A 376 0.47 -23.18 -0.63
CA PHE A 376 0.50 -22.84 0.78
C PHE A 376 1.72 -21.99 1.11
N ARG A 377 1.49 -20.81 1.71
CA ARG A 377 2.52 -19.89 2.23
C ARG A 377 2.54 -19.87 3.76
N LYS A 378 1.40 -20.16 4.36
CA LYS A 378 1.24 -20.44 5.79
C LYS A 378 0.42 -21.72 5.93
N ARG A 379 0.78 -22.59 6.87
CA ARG A 379 0.08 -23.86 7.14
C ARG A 379 0.22 -24.24 8.61
N HIS A 380 -0.87 -24.70 9.22
CA HIS A 380 -0.90 -25.03 10.67
C HIS A 380 -0.41 -23.85 11.52
N GLY A 381 -0.84 -22.65 11.20
CA GLY A 381 -0.48 -21.43 11.91
C GLY A 381 0.97 -20.95 11.72
N LYS A 382 1.77 -21.57 10.85
CA LYS A 382 3.19 -21.26 10.64
C LYS A 382 3.52 -20.96 9.19
N ILE A 383 4.37 -19.98 8.95
CA ILE A 383 4.98 -19.73 7.64
C ILE A 383 5.72 -21.01 7.21
N VAL A 384 5.52 -21.44 5.96
CA VAL A 384 6.26 -22.55 5.36
C VAL A 384 7.73 -22.17 5.13
N ASP A 385 8.60 -23.15 4.98
CA ASP A 385 9.98 -22.89 4.62
C ASP A 385 10.07 -22.22 3.25
N ILE A 386 10.98 -21.25 3.11
CA ILE A 386 11.09 -20.40 1.94
C ILE A 386 12.29 -20.82 1.09
N GLU A 387 12.07 -20.97 -0.20
CA GLU A 387 13.15 -21.12 -1.17
C GLU A 387 13.76 -19.75 -1.47
N VAL A 388 14.95 -19.51 -0.92
CA VAL A 388 15.70 -18.27 -1.07
C VAL A 388 16.63 -18.37 -2.26
N SER A 389 16.50 -17.47 -3.23
CA SER A 389 17.28 -17.49 -4.48
C SER A 389 18.75 -17.06 -4.33
N GLY A 390 19.14 -16.68 -3.10
CA GLY A 390 20.50 -16.23 -2.79
C GLY A 390 20.69 -14.73 -3.02
N THR A 391 21.52 -14.12 -2.19
CA THR A 391 21.90 -12.71 -2.36
C THR A 391 22.69 -12.52 -3.66
N LEU A 392 22.32 -11.52 -4.42
CA LEU A 392 22.97 -11.05 -5.64
C LEU A 392 24.50 -10.99 -5.48
N GLY A 393 25.23 -11.78 -6.27
CA GLY A 393 26.70 -11.74 -6.34
C GLY A 393 27.44 -13.07 -6.39
N ASP A 394 26.78 -14.20 -6.09
CA ASP A 394 27.41 -15.52 -6.27
C ASP A 394 26.86 -16.16 -7.57
N GLU A 395 27.73 -16.36 -8.55
CA GLU A 395 27.43 -16.97 -9.86
C GLU A 395 26.89 -18.43 -9.78
N ARG A 396 26.74 -18.95 -8.58
CA ARG A 396 26.17 -20.26 -8.29
C ARG A 396 24.79 -20.11 -7.70
N HIS A 397 23.76 -19.92 -8.57
CA HIS A 397 22.32 -19.93 -8.23
C HIS A 397 21.90 -21.20 -7.47
N LYS A 398 22.33 -21.34 -6.24
CA LYS A 398 21.93 -22.43 -5.38
C LYS A 398 20.79 -21.93 -4.49
N THR A 399 19.55 -22.18 -4.94
CA THR A 399 18.38 -22.00 -4.10
C THR A 399 18.56 -22.75 -2.78
N THR A 400 18.34 -22.07 -1.66
CA THR A 400 18.45 -22.67 -0.32
C THR A 400 17.08 -22.56 0.36
N THR A 401 16.58 -23.67 0.85
CA THR A 401 15.36 -23.68 1.66
C THR A 401 15.67 -23.21 3.08
N MET A 402 14.99 -22.17 3.56
CA MET A 402 15.22 -21.56 4.86
C MET A 402 13.92 -21.49 5.69
N PRO A 403 13.95 -21.96 6.95
CA PRO A 403 12.86 -21.71 7.90
C PRO A 403 12.88 -20.25 8.37
N TRP A 404 11.74 -19.76 8.86
CA TRP A 404 11.63 -18.39 9.41
C TRP A 404 12.71 -18.06 10.43
N SER A 405 13.10 -19.01 11.29
CA SER A 405 14.13 -18.79 12.32
C SER A 405 15.48 -18.41 11.73
N ALA A 406 15.86 -18.97 10.58
CA ALA A 406 17.08 -18.62 9.87
C ALA A 406 16.97 -17.25 9.20
N ILE A 407 15.86 -16.98 8.51
CA ILE A 407 15.56 -15.67 7.92
C ILE A 407 15.59 -14.57 8.98
N ALA A 408 14.97 -14.80 10.15
CA ALA A 408 15.01 -13.88 11.28
C ALA A 408 16.44 -13.61 11.81
N GLY A 409 17.37 -14.55 11.63
CA GLY A 409 18.79 -14.37 11.91
C GLY A 409 19.42 -13.31 11.01
N GLU A 410 19.17 -13.41 9.70
CA GLU A 410 19.65 -12.45 8.69
C GLU A 410 19.03 -11.05 8.88
N VAL A 411 17.73 -10.99 9.15
CA VAL A 411 17.04 -9.71 9.46
C VAL A 411 17.66 -9.02 10.66
N ARG A 412 17.94 -9.77 11.75
CA ARG A 412 18.60 -9.20 12.95
C ARG A 412 20.00 -8.70 12.66
N LYS A 413 20.76 -9.42 11.81
CA LYS A 413 22.10 -9.01 11.39
C LYS A 413 22.02 -7.72 10.58
N SER A 414 21.21 -7.70 9.53
CA SER A 414 20.96 -6.53 8.68
C SER A 414 20.56 -5.31 9.54
N ARG A 415 19.62 -5.46 10.48
CA ARG A 415 19.21 -4.38 11.36
C ARG A 415 20.38 -3.79 12.17
N LYS A 416 21.28 -4.64 12.70
CA LYS A 416 22.46 -4.17 13.44
C LYS A 416 23.43 -3.42 12.55
N ASP A 417 23.65 -3.94 11.32
CA ASP A 417 24.57 -3.34 10.36
C ASP A 417 24.03 -1.99 9.87
N ILE A 418 22.72 -1.88 9.60
CA ILE A 418 22.04 -0.61 9.27
C ILE A 418 22.19 0.38 10.43
N GLN A 419 21.89 -0.04 11.68
CA GLN A 419 22.00 0.85 12.84
C GLN A 419 23.41 1.41 12.98
N SER A 420 24.44 0.58 12.83
CA SER A 420 25.83 1.02 12.89
C SER A 420 26.19 2.08 11.83
N ARG A 421 25.58 1.99 10.64
CA ARG A 421 25.76 3.02 9.59
C ARG A 421 24.99 4.30 9.91
N ILE A 422 23.75 4.20 10.41
CA ILE A 422 22.89 5.34 10.74
C ILE A 422 23.44 6.12 11.96
N ASP A 423 24.10 5.49 12.91
CA ASP A 423 24.72 6.15 14.06
C ASP A 423 25.74 7.24 13.64
N GLY A 424 26.25 7.17 12.41
CA GLY A 424 27.08 8.20 11.80
C GLY A 424 26.33 9.39 11.19
N PHE A 425 24.98 9.44 11.21
CA PHE A 425 24.18 10.48 10.59
C PHE A 425 23.70 11.51 11.60
N SER A 426 23.61 12.79 11.17
CA SER A 426 22.90 13.84 11.94
C SER A 426 21.41 13.82 11.58
N VAL A 427 20.57 13.55 12.59
CA VAL A 427 19.11 13.59 12.48
C VAL A 427 18.63 15.02 12.23
N GLU A 428 19.24 16.00 12.89
CA GLU A 428 18.90 17.43 12.73
C GLU A 428 19.13 17.88 11.29
N ARG A 429 20.28 17.54 10.70
CA ARG A 429 20.56 17.86 9.29
C ARG A 429 19.57 17.21 8.34
N GLY A 430 19.24 15.95 8.58
CA GLY A 430 18.23 15.25 7.80
C GLY A 430 16.86 15.91 7.89
N ARG A 431 16.46 16.37 9.10
CA ARG A 431 15.22 17.11 9.31
C ARG A 431 15.23 18.43 8.54
N ASP A 432 16.30 19.22 8.64
CA ASP A 432 16.42 20.51 7.96
C ASP A 432 16.29 20.34 6.43
N VAL A 433 16.92 19.30 5.87
CA VAL A 433 16.81 18.97 4.44
C VAL A 433 15.36 18.65 4.07
N LEU A 434 14.67 17.82 4.86
CA LEU A 434 13.26 17.49 4.60
C LEU A 434 12.35 18.73 4.67
N MET A 435 12.49 19.54 5.70
CA MET A 435 11.69 20.75 5.87
C MET A 435 11.84 21.69 4.67
N ASN A 436 13.06 21.85 4.19
CA ASN A 436 13.37 22.70 3.03
C ASN A 436 12.81 22.09 1.72
N MET A 437 13.03 20.80 1.48
CA MET A 437 12.62 20.13 0.23
C MET A 437 11.11 20.08 0.06
N PHE A 438 10.38 19.83 1.15
CA PHE A 438 8.91 19.83 1.13
C PHE A 438 8.30 21.22 1.31
N HIS A 439 9.12 22.27 1.39
CA HIS A 439 8.67 23.65 1.64
C HIS A 439 7.66 23.71 2.80
N VAL A 440 7.98 23.03 3.91
CA VAL A 440 7.06 22.91 5.06
C VAL A 440 6.77 24.27 5.65
N ASP A 441 5.50 24.64 5.70
CA ASP A 441 5.05 25.85 6.40
C ASP A 441 5.04 25.60 7.91
N GLU A 442 6.11 26.01 8.60
CA GLU A 442 6.24 25.82 10.05
C GLU A 442 5.10 26.44 10.86
N SER A 443 4.41 27.46 10.32
CA SER A 443 3.25 28.06 10.98
C SER A 443 2.04 27.11 11.08
N LYS A 444 2.07 26.01 10.33
CA LYS A 444 1.05 24.94 10.35
C LYS A 444 1.44 23.76 11.24
N LEU A 445 2.64 23.77 11.79
CA LEU A 445 3.03 22.81 12.81
C LEU A 445 2.49 23.27 14.15
N VAL A 446 1.77 22.38 14.82
CA VAL A 446 1.17 22.66 16.13
C VAL A 446 1.65 21.61 17.12
N ASP A 447 1.83 22.02 18.38
CA ASP A 447 2.13 21.06 19.43
C ASP A 447 0.89 20.19 19.68
N ALA A 448 1.13 18.89 19.85
CA ALA A 448 0.07 17.99 20.29
C ALA A 448 -0.34 18.39 21.73
N THR A 449 -1.60 18.70 21.92
CA THR A 449 -2.18 19.06 23.23
C THR A 449 -2.64 17.84 23.98
#